data_cae12d4a443ca76e22d310eee9fc2ee7
#
_entry.id   cae12d4a443ca76e22d310eee9fc2ee7
#
_cell.length_a   1.000
_cell.length_b   1.000
_cell.length_c   1.000
_cell.angle_alpha   90.00
_cell.angle_beta   90.00
_cell.angle_gamma   90.00
#
_symmetry.space_group_name_H-M   'P 1'
#
loop_
_entity.id
_entity.type
_entity.pdbx_description
1 polymer ?
#
loop_
_entity_poly.entity_id
_entity_poly.type
_entity_poly.pdbx_seq_one_letter_code
_entity_poly.pdbx_strand_id
1 'polypeptide(L)'
;MLYKTMVYKLILMLFIISGCTYIRKTETTDSEITNQESVNITETNILKPSDSISPKVVEEVGNQIPKQKTYTDLWAMIQDELILERNINRKKVSDKIAWFARNQEYVNRVVKRAEPYLFYIVTKLKERDMPIDLALLPIVESAYQPFAYSPSRASGIWQFIPATGKRYGLKQNWWYDGRRDIIASSNAALDYLEALHKRFNGNWFHALAAYNAGEGNVERAIKKNKKLGKKTDFWSLRLPSETQGYVPSLLAIAEILKNSNKYNINFKSIKNSPYFEIIDVKSQIDLATVSNISDLSIDEIYILNPGFNRWATDPDGPHRILIPIDKAKSFKERLAVLKESERIVWKQHIIRKGESLGVIADRYKTSISSLKRANHLKNTMIREGKSLLIPIAKKPNKFYSLSSEARKFKGLKTSDGKRYVYIVKRGDNLWDIGRNYGISVNQLAKWNGISKKSFLRPKQKLTIWINKDTKDQKDNVVQTVIHNQSTTEYTVKKGDSLWLIARRFDIHVTDLLEWNNLKKNRYLKPGQTLKINKDTKDQKDNVVQTVIH
;
A
#
# COMPACT_ATOMS: atom_id res chain seq x y z
N MET A 1 -30.51 18.76 50.19
CA MET A 1 -31.19 19.91 49.57
C MET A 1 -30.99 19.87 48.07
N LEU A 2 -32.12 19.51 47.40
CA LEU A 2 -32.61 19.93 46.09
C LEU A 2 -31.72 19.70 44.85
N TYR A 3 -31.93 18.60 44.16
CA TYR A 3 -32.76 18.38 42.94
C TYR A 3 -32.72 19.54 41.91
N LYS A 4 -32.16 19.26 40.74
CA LYS A 4 -32.70 19.75 39.46
C LYS A 4 -32.46 18.74 38.35
N THR A 5 -33.52 18.01 38.06
CA THR A 5 -33.81 17.27 36.84
C THR A 5 -33.89 18.21 35.64
N MET A 6 -33.25 17.87 34.55
CA MET A 6 -33.41 18.57 33.26
C MET A 6 -33.96 17.59 32.20
N VAL A 7 -35.19 17.91 31.82
CA VAL A 7 -36.03 17.20 30.86
C VAL A 7 -35.54 17.52 29.44
N TYR A 8 -35.23 16.49 28.67
CA TYR A 8 -35.02 16.62 27.21
C TYR A 8 -36.37 16.61 26.50
N LYS A 9 -36.71 17.74 25.88
CA LYS A 9 -37.83 17.86 24.94
C LYS A 9 -37.42 17.38 23.57
N LEU A 10 -38.10 16.34 23.12
CA LEU A 10 -38.16 15.83 21.75
C LEU A 10 -38.89 16.88 20.87
N ILE A 11 -38.24 17.45 19.88
CA ILE A 11 -38.92 18.20 18.82
C ILE A 11 -38.84 17.36 17.55
N LEU A 12 -39.97 16.78 17.23
CA LEU A 12 -40.28 16.13 15.95
C LEU A 12 -40.67 17.25 14.97
N MET A 13 -39.90 17.46 13.92
CA MET A 13 -40.28 18.34 12.82
C MET A 13 -40.41 17.51 11.55
N LEU A 14 -41.66 17.27 11.17
CA LEU A 14 -42.05 16.77 9.84
C LEU A 14 -41.64 17.79 8.76
N PHE A 15 -40.87 17.37 7.80
CA PHE A 15 -40.77 18.06 6.50
C PHE A 15 -41.45 17.22 5.43
N ILE A 16 -42.50 17.84 4.90
CA ILE A 16 -43.36 17.38 3.82
C ILE A 16 -42.53 17.32 2.51
N ILE A 17 -42.62 16.17 1.89
CA ILE A 17 -42.06 15.84 0.59
C ILE A 17 -42.83 16.64 -0.48
N SER A 18 -42.12 17.42 -1.30
CA SER A 18 -42.63 17.87 -2.58
C SER A 18 -41.69 17.30 -3.66
N GLY A 19 -42.12 16.25 -4.28
CA GLY A 19 -41.43 15.60 -5.36
C GLY A 19 -41.62 16.38 -6.67
N CYS A 20 -40.54 16.54 -7.40
CA CYS A 20 -40.56 16.75 -8.85
C CYS A 20 -39.77 15.63 -9.50
N THR A 21 -40.49 14.60 -9.89
CA THR A 21 -40.05 13.57 -10.81
C THR A 21 -40.03 14.16 -12.22
N TYR A 22 -38.86 14.30 -12.81
CA TYR A 22 -38.71 14.58 -14.24
C TYR A 22 -38.55 13.22 -14.96
N ILE A 23 -39.69 12.72 -15.47
CA ILE A 23 -39.73 11.54 -16.33
C ILE A 23 -39.41 12.01 -17.75
N ARG A 24 -38.29 11.57 -18.29
CA ARG A 24 -38.01 11.71 -19.73
C ARG A 24 -38.50 10.45 -20.41
N LYS A 25 -39.67 10.59 -21.08
CA LYS A 25 -40.23 9.60 -22.02
C LYS A 25 -39.29 9.48 -23.21
N THR A 26 -38.85 8.29 -23.51
CA THR A 26 -38.35 7.88 -24.82
C THR A 26 -39.51 7.31 -25.59
N GLU A 27 -39.93 8.00 -26.61
CA GLU A 27 -40.85 7.45 -27.64
C GLU A 27 -39.99 6.86 -28.75
N THR A 28 -40.18 5.58 -28.95
CA THR A 28 -39.80 4.84 -30.15
C THR A 28 -40.90 5.07 -31.21
N THR A 29 -40.50 5.52 -32.38
CA THR A 29 -41.34 5.38 -33.59
C THR A 29 -40.47 4.84 -34.71
N ASP A 30 -40.75 3.62 -35.08
CA ASP A 30 -40.43 3.03 -36.38
C ASP A 30 -41.23 3.77 -37.47
N SER A 31 -40.56 4.16 -38.55
CA SER A 31 -41.19 4.17 -39.89
C SER A 31 -40.09 4.19 -40.96
N GLU A 32 -40.08 3.10 -41.72
CA GLU A 32 -39.50 3.03 -43.06
C GLU A 32 -40.08 4.14 -43.97
N ILE A 33 -39.27 4.62 -44.91
CA ILE A 33 -39.61 4.67 -46.36
C ILE A 33 -38.47 5.39 -47.11
N THR A 34 -37.94 4.68 -48.07
CA THR A 34 -37.22 5.05 -49.28
C THR A 34 -37.55 6.45 -49.85
N ASN A 35 -36.53 7.20 -50.32
CA ASN A 35 -36.44 7.57 -51.73
C ASN A 35 -35.07 8.23 -52.06
N GLN A 36 -34.56 7.79 -53.19
CA GLN A 36 -33.47 8.36 -53.95
C GLN A 36 -33.84 9.74 -54.50
N GLU A 37 -32.97 10.70 -54.40
CA GLU A 37 -32.92 11.81 -55.35
C GLU A 37 -31.48 12.13 -55.70
N SER A 38 -31.17 11.83 -56.94
CA SER A 38 -30.01 12.23 -57.72
C SER A 38 -30.07 13.72 -58.02
N VAL A 39 -29.07 14.51 -57.66
CA VAL A 39 -28.93 15.87 -58.16
C VAL A 39 -27.76 15.95 -59.10
N ASN A 40 -28.09 16.35 -60.32
CA ASN A 40 -27.26 16.56 -61.48
C ASN A 40 -26.15 17.62 -61.27
N ILE A 41 -24.98 17.25 -61.82
CA ILE A 41 -23.89 18.17 -62.13
C ILE A 41 -24.29 18.94 -63.39
N THR A 42 -24.32 20.25 -63.33
CA THR A 42 -24.35 21.12 -64.51
C THR A 42 -22.98 21.77 -64.69
N GLU A 43 -22.34 21.36 -65.79
CA GLU A 43 -21.21 22.10 -66.40
C GLU A 43 -21.66 23.48 -66.89
N THR A 44 -20.74 24.43 -66.77
CA THR A 44 -20.38 25.51 -67.75
C THR A 44 -19.64 26.61 -66.97
N ASN A 45 -18.44 27.01 -67.25
CA ASN A 45 -17.96 27.73 -68.42
C ASN A 45 -16.44 27.83 -68.41
N ILE A 46 -15.86 27.47 -69.53
CA ILE A 46 -14.49 27.73 -69.95
C ILE A 46 -14.39 29.16 -70.42
N LEU A 47 -13.47 29.97 -69.83
CA LEU A 47 -12.94 31.18 -70.44
C LEU A 47 -11.43 31.03 -70.62
N LYS A 48 -11.02 31.20 -71.85
CA LYS A 48 -9.63 31.15 -72.35
C LYS A 48 -8.81 32.37 -71.90
N PRO A 49 -7.45 32.21 -71.93
CA PRO A 49 -6.53 33.17 -71.33
C PRO A 49 -6.16 34.30 -72.25
N SER A 50 -5.92 35.47 -71.71
CA SER A 50 -5.17 36.55 -72.37
C SER A 50 -4.21 37.24 -71.40
N ASP A 51 -2.95 37.18 -71.78
CA ASP A 51 -1.87 38.16 -71.67
C ASP A 51 -1.26 38.54 -70.31
N SER A 52 -0.03 38.04 -70.17
CA SER A 52 1.20 38.71 -69.71
C SER A 52 1.10 39.76 -68.58
N ILE A 53 1.47 39.33 -67.35
CA ILE A 53 2.05 40.23 -66.33
C ILE A 53 3.30 39.56 -65.76
N SER A 54 4.43 40.31 -65.79
CA SER A 54 5.76 39.97 -65.28
C SER A 54 5.76 39.46 -63.85
N PRO A 55 6.69 38.58 -63.46
CA PRO A 55 6.75 38.03 -62.11
C PRO A 55 7.31 39.10 -61.16
N LYS A 56 6.46 39.66 -60.33
CA LYS A 56 6.87 40.28 -59.09
C LYS A 56 7.15 39.17 -58.09
N VAL A 57 8.32 39.23 -57.50
CA VAL A 57 8.82 38.42 -56.41
C VAL A 57 7.74 38.33 -55.32
N VAL A 58 7.13 37.16 -55.21
CA VAL A 58 6.35 36.80 -54.03
C VAL A 58 7.38 36.22 -53.06
N GLU A 59 7.77 37.02 -52.07
CA GLU A 59 8.44 36.47 -50.87
C GLU A 59 7.57 35.36 -50.30
N GLU A 60 8.07 34.12 -50.39
CA GLU A 60 7.54 32.99 -49.63
C GLU A 60 7.59 33.33 -48.14
N VAL A 61 6.53 33.81 -47.57
CA VAL A 61 6.29 33.70 -46.16
C VAL A 61 6.04 32.21 -45.90
N GLY A 62 7.14 31.50 -45.78
CA GLY A 62 7.13 30.09 -45.36
C GLY A 62 6.44 30.00 -44.00
N ASN A 63 5.20 29.56 -43.99
CA ASN A 63 4.53 29.05 -42.80
C ASN A 63 5.38 27.84 -42.34
N GLN A 64 6.43 28.11 -41.56
CA GLN A 64 7.15 27.07 -40.82
C GLN A 64 6.19 26.59 -39.71
N ILE A 65 5.39 25.58 -40.03
CA ILE A 65 4.79 24.73 -38.99
C ILE A 65 5.97 24.28 -38.12
N PRO A 66 6.00 24.63 -36.82
CA PRO A 66 7.11 24.26 -35.98
C PRO A 66 7.24 22.73 -36.04
N LYS A 67 8.38 22.22 -36.53
CA LYS A 67 8.69 20.78 -36.55
C LYS A 67 8.49 20.27 -35.13
N GLN A 68 7.46 19.48 -34.91
CA GLN A 68 7.18 18.90 -33.60
C GLN A 68 8.40 18.06 -33.19
N LYS A 69 9.07 18.48 -32.13
CA LYS A 69 10.28 17.85 -31.64
C LYS A 69 9.97 16.40 -31.23
N THR A 70 10.57 15.44 -31.89
CA THR A 70 10.41 14.01 -31.58
C THR A 70 11.46 13.58 -30.57
N TYR A 71 11.04 12.92 -29.50
CA TYR A 71 11.92 12.44 -28.46
C TYR A 71 11.95 10.90 -28.45
N THR A 72 13.10 10.32 -28.44
CA THR A 72 13.31 8.88 -28.24
C THR A 72 13.46 8.52 -26.76
N ASP A 73 13.83 9.49 -25.93
CA ASP A 73 14.02 9.38 -24.48
C ASP A 73 12.96 10.17 -23.70
N LEU A 74 12.28 9.51 -22.77
CA LEU A 74 11.26 10.13 -21.91
C LEU A 74 11.82 11.22 -21.00
N TRP A 75 13.03 11.02 -20.46
CA TRP A 75 13.65 12.04 -19.60
C TRP A 75 13.96 13.32 -20.36
N ALA A 76 14.47 13.18 -21.59
CA ALA A 76 14.71 14.34 -22.45
C ALA A 76 13.43 15.10 -22.76
N MET A 77 12.33 14.40 -23.03
CA MET A 77 11.04 15.00 -23.24
C MET A 77 10.53 15.71 -21.99
N ILE A 78 10.53 15.02 -20.82
CA ILE A 78 10.11 15.64 -19.55
C ILE A 78 10.95 16.87 -19.25
N GLN A 79 12.27 16.80 -19.44
CA GLN A 79 13.22 17.89 -19.23
C GLN A 79 12.85 19.16 -20.01
N ASP A 80 12.44 19.00 -21.26
CA ASP A 80 12.08 20.13 -22.12
C ASP A 80 10.71 20.73 -21.76
N GLU A 81 9.77 19.91 -21.30
CA GLU A 81 8.38 20.29 -21.03
C GLU A 81 8.10 20.69 -19.55
N LEU A 82 9.14 20.74 -18.68
CA LEU A 82 8.97 21.22 -17.29
C LEU A 82 8.56 22.69 -17.26
N ILE A 83 7.43 22.99 -16.60
CA ILE A 83 6.83 24.34 -16.56
C ILE A 83 6.75 24.95 -15.16
N LEU A 84 6.78 24.16 -14.08
CA LEU A 84 6.70 24.72 -12.73
C LEU A 84 7.95 25.53 -12.38
N GLU A 85 7.76 26.70 -11.75
CA GLU A 85 8.85 27.54 -11.28
C GLU A 85 9.70 26.80 -10.22
N ARG A 86 10.99 26.63 -10.47
CA ARG A 86 11.87 25.79 -9.63
C ARG A 86 12.31 26.44 -8.33
N ASN A 87 12.23 27.77 -8.21
CA ASN A 87 12.51 28.50 -6.96
C ASN A 87 13.86 28.12 -6.30
N ILE A 88 14.90 27.94 -7.11
CA ILE A 88 16.23 27.40 -6.67
C ILE A 88 16.91 28.22 -5.58
N ASN A 89 16.59 29.53 -5.50
CA ASN A 89 17.12 30.46 -4.48
C ASN A 89 16.51 30.24 -3.08
N ARG A 90 15.48 29.40 -2.97
CA ARG A 90 14.90 29.04 -1.69
C ARG A 90 15.77 27.98 -1.01
N LYS A 91 16.23 28.27 0.22
CA LYS A 91 17.11 27.37 0.98
C LYS A 91 16.62 25.92 1.01
N LYS A 92 15.31 25.68 1.21
CA LYS A 92 14.76 24.33 1.24
C LYS A 92 14.87 23.62 -0.11
N VAL A 93 14.83 24.34 -1.22
CA VAL A 93 15.01 23.77 -2.57
C VAL A 93 16.50 23.47 -2.80
N SER A 94 17.39 24.45 -2.52
CA SER A 94 18.83 24.29 -2.71
C SER A 94 19.40 23.15 -1.84
N ASP A 95 18.94 23.00 -0.59
CA ASP A 95 19.34 21.87 0.28
C ASP A 95 18.95 20.51 -0.34
N LYS A 96 17.77 20.42 -0.96
CA LYS A 96 17.32 19.20 -1.65
C LYS A 96 18.09 18.94 -2.95
N ILE A 97 18.37 19.99 -3.74
CA ILE A 97 19.22 19.89 -4.92
C ILE A 97 20.61 19.33 -4.52
N ALA A 98 21.23 19.90 -3.48
CA ALA A 98 22.51 19.44 -2.99
C ALA A 98 22.48 17.98 -2.49
N TRP A 99 21.34 17.53 -1.97
CA TRP A 99 21.16 16.13 -1.59
C TRP A 99 21.09 15.22 -2.82
N PHE A 100 20.24 15.53 -3.81
CA PHE A 100 20.11 14.72 -5.03
C PHE A 100 21.42 14.66 -5.81
N ALA A 101 22.13 15.79 -5.94
CA ALA A 101 23.41 15.88 -6.64
C ALA A 101 24.51 14.97 -6.08
N ARG A 102 24.40 14.58 -4.81
CA ARG A 102 25.38 13.66 -4.16
C ARG A 102 24.91 12.20 -4.14
N ASN A 103 23.74 11.89 -4.71
CA ASN A 103 23.11 10.58 -4.56
C ASN A 103 22.75 9.94 -5.91
N GLN A 104 23.74 9.78 -6.81
CA GLN A 104 23.56 9.14 -8.11
C GLN A 104 22.90 7.76 -8.00
N GLU A 105 23.33 6.94 -7.03
CA GLU A 105 22.75 5.61 -6.80
C GLU A 105 21.26 5.65 -6.44
N TYR A 106 20.81 6.70 -5.76
CA TYR A 106 19.38 6.90 -5.54
C TYR A 106 18.65 7.16 -6.87
N VAL A 107 19.20 8.04 -7.72
CA VAL A 107 18.64 8.36 -9.04
C VAL A 107 18.59 7.10 -9.91
N ASN A 108 19.66 6.30 -9.95
CA ASN A 108 19.72 5.03 -10.69
C ASN A 108 18.58 4.07 -10.26
N ARG A 109 18.35 3.93 -8.96
CA ARG A 109 17.25 3.10 -8.44
C ARG A 109 15.88 3.66 -8.80
N VAL A 110 15.70 4.97 -8.78
CA VAL A 110 14.45 5.64 -9.19
C VAL A 110 14.17 5.38 -10.66
N VAL A 111 15.15 5.63 -11.54
CA VAL A 111 15.04 5.43 -12.99
C VAL A 111 14.63 3.99 -13.30
N LYS A 112 15.36 3.00 -12.74
CA LYS A 112 15.04 1.57 -12.93
C LYS A 112 13.60 1.22 -12.51
N ARG A 113 13.07 1.86 -11.45
CA ARG A 113 11.71 1.60 -10.98
C ARG A 113 10.64 2.35 -11.76
N ALA A 114 10.98 3.52 -12.29
CA ALA A 114 10.08 4.35 -13.10
C ALA A 114 9.89 3.77 -14.51
N GLU A 115 10.90 3.10 -15.06
CA GLU A 115 10.92 2.60 -16.44
C GLU A 115 9.63 1.89 -16.87
N PRO A 116 9.02 0.97 -16.11
CA PRO A 116 7.80 0.30 -16.54
C PRO A 116 6.55 1.19 -16.55
N TYR A 117 6.57 2.33 -15.85
CA TYR A 117 5.35 3.10 -15.57
C TYR A 117 5.37 4.51 -16.16
N LEU A 118 6.56 5.07 -16.39
CA LEU A 118 6.75 6.49 -16.68
C LEU A 118 6.02 6.91 -17.96
N PHE A 119 6.11 6.10 -19.03
CA PHE A 119 5.43 6.40 -20.30
C PHE A 119 3.91 6.54 -20.09
N TYR A 120 3.29 5.59 -19.37
CA TYR A 120 1.85 5.64 -19.10
C TYR A 120 1.45 6.91 -18.32
N ILE A 121 2.21 7.26 -17.28
CA ILE A 121 1.94 8.44 -16.46
C ILE A 121 2.07 9.72 -17.29
N VAL A 122 3.13 9.84 -18.08
CA VAL A 122 3.38 10.98 -18.97
C VAL A 122 2.26 11.11 -20.00
N THR A 123 1.86 10.01 -20.64
CA THR A 123 0.74 10.01 -21.59
C THR A 123 -0.54 10.52 -20.92
N LYS A 124 -0.85 10.06 -19.70
CA LYS A 124 -2.05 10.50 -18.98
C LYS A 124 -2.01 11.95 -18.52
N LEU A 125 -0.84 12.49 -18.22
CA LEU A 125 -0.65 13.93 -17.96
C LEU A 125 -0.92 14.77 -19.21
N LYS A 126 -0.36 14.36 -20.35
CA LYS A 126 -0.57 15.06 -21.64
C LYS A 126 -2.02 15.02 -22.11
N GLU A 127 -2.70 13.87 -21.97
CA GLU A 127 -4.14 13.73 -22.30
C GLU A 127 -5.04 14.67 -21.48
N ARG A 128 -4.54 15.22 -20.35
CA ARG A 128 -5.28 16.08 -19.42
C ARG A 128 -4.73 17.51 -19.34
N ASP A 129 -3.81 17.88 -20.20
CA ASP A 129 -3.13 19.19 -20.20
C ASP A 129 -2.55 19.57 -18.81
N MET A 130 -2.08 18.57 -18.07
CA MET A 130 -1.47 18.76 -16.76
C MET A 130 0.04 18.95 -16.85
N PRO A 131 0.66 19.73 -15.91
CA PRO A 131 2.10 19.91 -15.88
C PRO A 131 2.86 18.59 -15.87
N ILE A 132 3.80 18.44 -16.80
CA ILE A 132 4.61 17.23 -16.91
C ILE A 132 5.50 17.00 -15.68
N ASP A 133 5.78 18.05 -14.91
CA ASP A 133 6.45 18.03 -13.61
C ASP A 133 5.81 17.02 -12.65
N LEU A 134 4.51 16.78 -12.77
CA LEU A 134 3.76 15.84 -11.93
C LEU A 134 4.18 14.37 -12.17
N ALA A 135 4.83 14.05 -13.30
CA ALA A 135 5.44 12.75 -13.51
C ALA A 135 6.59 12.46 -12.52
N LEU A 136 7.15 13.51 -11.92
CA LEU A 136 8.20 13.39 -10.90
C LEU A 136 7.64 13.18 -9.48
N LEU A 137 6.32 13.33 -9.27
CA LEU A 137 5.70 13.22 -7.95
C LEU A 137 5.89 11.83 -7.31
N PRO A 138 5.77 10.70 -8.02
CA PRO A 138 6.07 9.39 -7.47
C PRO A 138 7.52 9.21 -6.99
N ILE A 139 8.47 10.04 -7.45
CA ILE A 139 9.84 10.05 -6.92
C ILE A 139 9.83 10.52 -5.46
N VAL A 140 9.10 11.61 -5.20
CA VAL A 140 8.99 12.22 -3.86
C VAL A 140 8.17 11.32 -2.92
N GLU A 141 7.11 10.70 -3.42
CA GLU A 141 6.19 9.87 -2.66
C GLU A 141 6.81 8.52 -2.26
N SER A 142 7.45 7.82 -3.19
CA SER A 142 7.84 6.43 -3.00
C SER A 142 9.15 6.02 -3.67
N ALA A 143 9.86 6.95 -4.32
CA ALA A 143 10.94 6.63 -5.25
C ALA A 143 10.50 5.59 -6.30
N TYR A 144 9.28 5.73 -6.83
CA TYR A 144 8.63 4.79 -7.76
C TYR A 144 8.53 3.35 -7.24
N GLN A 145 8.54 3.14 -5.91
CA GLN A 145 8.44 1.80 -5.33
C GLN A 145 6.97 1.31 -5.33
N PRO A 146 6.60 0.32 -6.17
CA PRO A 146 5.20 -0.09 -6.32
C PRO A 146 4.59 -0.72 -5.07
N PHE A 147 5.42 -1.29 -4.20
CA PHE A 147 5.01 -1.88 -2.93
C PHE A 147 5.30 -1.00 -1.72
N ALA A 148 5.59 0.29 -1.92
CA ALA A 148 5.79 1.21 -0.80
C ALA A 148 4.57 1.22 0.14
N TYR A 149 4.84 1.23 1.44
CA TYR A 149 3.82 1.25 2.47
C TYR A 149 4.30 2.06 3.68
N SER A 150 3.60 3.15 3.98
CA SER A 150 3.97 4.07 5.06
C SER A 150 3.37 3.68 6.42
N PRO A 151 3.87 4.24 7.54
CA PRO A 151 3.24 4.09 8.86
C PRO A 151 1.79 4.57 8.88
N SER A 152 1.43 5.58 8.09
CA SER A 152 0.07 6.09 7.89
C SER A 152 -0.79 5.20 6.99
N ARG A 153 -0.27 4.02 6.59
CA ARG A 153 -0.91 3.06 5.67
C ARG A 153 -1.07 3.58 4.24
N ALA A 154 -0.33 4.63 3.85
CA ALA A 154 -0.27 5.02 2.46
C ALA A 154 0.41 3.92 1.63
N SER A 155 -0.01 3.71 0.38
CA SER A 155 0.41 2.55 -0.41
C SER A 155 0.58 2.87 -1.90
N GLY A 156 1.54 2.22 -2.54
CA GLY A 156 1.82 2.31 -3.97
C GLY A 156 2.70 3.49 -4.34
N ILE A 157 2.90 3.70 -5.64
CA ILE A 157 3.79 4.77 -6.14
C ILE A 157 3.27 6.17 -5.80
N TRP A 158 1.94 6.35 -5.69
CA TRP A 158 1.24 7.59 -5.39
C TRP A 158 0.91 7.79 -3.90
N GLN A 159 1.26 6.85 -3.04
CA GLN A 159 1.06 6.89 -1.59
C GLN A 159 -0.36 7.28 -1.11
N PHE A 160 -1.39 6.72 -1.75
CA PHE A 160 -2.76 6.90 -1.27
C PHE A 160 -2.97 6.30 0.12
N ILE A 161 -3.47 7.09 1.08
CA ILE A 161 -4.01 6.57 2.33
C ILE A 161 -5.35 5.86 2.07
N PRO A 162 -5.79 4.89 2.92
CA PRO A 162 -6.97 4.09 2.65
C PRO A 162 -8.24 4.89 2.38
N ALA A 163 -8.49 5.95 3.15
CA ALA A 163 -9.70 6.76 3.04
C ALA A 163 -9.73 7.55 1.72
N THR A 164 -8.62 8.23 1.39
CA THR A 164 -8.51 8.99 0.12
C THR A 164 -8.60 8.04 -1.07
N GLY A 165 -7.93 6.88 -1.01
CA GLY A 165 -8.05 5.87 -2.06
C GLY A 165 -9.49 5.43 -2.31
N LYS A 166 -10.27 5.18 -1.24
CA LYS A 166 -11.69 4.83 -1.37
C LYS A 166 -12.51 5.97 -1.99
N ARG A 167 -12.25 7.22 -1.58
CA ARG A 167 -12.93 8.41 -2.14
C ARG A 167 -12.72 8.53 -3.66
N TYR A 168 -11.55 8.15 -4.15
CA TYR A 168 -11.20 8.13 -5.57
C TYR A 168 -11.39 6.75 -6.24
N GLY A 169 -12.28 5.90 -5.71
CA GLY A 169 -12.69 4.64 -6.32
C GLY A 169 -11.66 3.49 -6.26
N LEU A 170 -10.57 3.64 -5.52
CA LEU A 170 -9.54 2.61 -5.41
C LEU A 170 -10.01 1.45 -4.53
N LYS A 171 -10.41 0.37 -5.19
CA LYS A 171 -10.88 -0.88 -4.55
C LYS A 171 -9.81 -1.45 -3.61
N GLN A 172 -10.19 -1.82 -2.39
CA GLN A 172 -9.29 -2.39 -1.40
C GLN A 172 -9.97 -3.59 -0.73
N ASN A 173 -9.50 -4.79 -1.03
CA ASN A 173 -10.02 -6.02 -0.45
C ASN A 173 -8.91 -7.06 -0.20
N TRP A 174 -9.30 -8.30 0.10
CA TRP A 174 -8.38 -9.39 0.36
C TRP A 174 -7.51 -9.75 -0.84
N TRP A 175 -8.07 -9.70 -2.06
CA TRP A 175 -7.40 -10.05 -3.31
C TRP A 175 -6.59 -8.91 -3.91
N TYR A 176 -7.06 -7.68 -3.76
CA TYR A 176 -6.60 -6.55 -4.54
C TYR A 176 -6.54 -5.26 -3.73
N ASP A 177 -5.54 -4.44 -4.03
CA ASP A 177 -5.39 -3.10 -3.50
C ASP A 177 -5.13 -2.11 -4.65
N GLY A 178 -6.17 -1.42 -5.08
CA GLY A 178 -6.14 -0.47 -6.20
C GLY A 178 -5.19 0.70 -6.01
N ARG A 179 -4.78 0.97 -4.77
CA ARG A 179 -3.78 2.02 -4.47
C ARG A 179 -2.39 1.69 -5.03
N ARG A 180 -2.13 0.41 -5.31
CA ARG A 180 -0.90 -0.06 -5.94
C ARG A 180 -1.07 -0.37 -7.42
N ASP A 181 -2.28 -0.57 -7.90
CA ASP A 181 -2.55 -0.76 -9.33
C ASP A 181 -2.13 0.48 -10.11
N ILE A 182 -1.25 0.32 -11.07
CA ILE A 182 -0.63 1.44 -11.78
C ILE A 182 -1.67 2.26 -12.53
N ILE A 183 -2.60 1.60 -13.21
CA ILE A 183 -3.66 2.27 -14.00
C ILE A 183 -4.63 2.99 -13.08
N ALA A 184 -5.20 2.26 -12.11
CA ALA A 184 -6.21 2.83 -11.22
C ALA A 184 -5.65 3.96 -10.36
N SER A 185 -4.47 3.75 -9.75
CA SER A 185 -3.88 4.75 -8.85
C SER A 185 -3.37 5.99 -9.59
N SER A 186 -2.86 5.85 -10.82
CA SER A 186 -2.43 7.01 -11.60
C SER A 186 -3.63 7.86 -12.00
N ASN A 187 -4.71 7.27 -12.53
CA ASN A 187 -5.93 8.03 -12.85
C ASN A 187 -6.48 8.73 -11.59
N ALA A 188 -6.61 8.00 -10.48
CA ALA A 188 -7.08 8.58 -9.22
C ALA A 188 -6.18 9.72 -8.69
N ALA A 189 -4.85 9.63 -8.89
CA ALA A 189 -3.92 10.67 -8.49
C ALA A 189 -4.09 11.94 -9.32
N LEU A 190 -4.27 11.78 -10.63
CA LEU A 190 -4.52 12.91 -11.53
C LEU A 190 -5.87 13.54 -11.25
N ASP A 191 -6.94 12.75 -11.05
CA ASP A 191 -8.26 13.26 -10.64
C ASP A 191 -8.18 14.07 -9.32
N TYR A 192 -7.40 13.58 -8.36
CA TYR A 192 -7.20 14.26 -7.09
C TYR A 192 -6.40 15.56 -7.26
N LEU A 193 -5.34 15.55 -8.04
CA LEU A 193 -4.51 16.73 -8.32
C LEU A 193 -5.30 17.80 -9.08
N GLU A 194 -6.11 17.42 -10.07
CA GLU A 194 -7.01 18.34 -10.78
C GLU A 194 -8.02 18.98 -9.82
N ALA A 195 -8.66 18.16 -8.98
CA ALA A 195 -9.61 18.65 -7.99
C ALA A 195 -8.96 19.64 -7.01
N LEU A 196 -7.73 19.35 -6.57
CA LEU A 196 -6.96 20.25 -5.70
C LEU A 196 -6.56 21.54 -6.45
N HIS A 197 -6.08 21.43 -7.68
CA HIS A 197 -5.70 22.58 -8.51
C HIS A 197 -6.88 23.55 -8.68
N LYS A 198 -8.05 23.01 -9.06
CA LYS A 198 -9.29 23.79 -9.15
C LYS A 198 -9.69 24.41 -7.81
N ARG A 199 -9.58 23.65 -6.71
CA ARG A 199 -9.92 24.10 -5.36
C ARG A 199 -9.06 25.28 -4.89
N PHE A 200 -7.80 25.31 -5.31
CA PHE A 200 -6.85 26.39 -4.99
C PHE A 200 -6.69 27.41 -6.11
N ASN A 201 -7.72 27.61 -6.93
CA ASN A 201 -7.79 28.64 -7.97
C ASN A 201 -6.59 28.60 -8.95
N GLY A 202 -6.21 27.42 -9.38
CA GLY A 202 -5.12 27.24 -10.32
C GLY A 202 -3.70 27.26 -9.71
N ASN A 203 -3.57 27.28 -8.40
CA ASN A 203 -2.26 27.32 -7.76
C ASN A 203 -1.71 25.91 -7.52
N TRP A 204 -0.74 25.48 -8.36
CA TRP A 204 -0.12 24.17 -8.24
C TRP A 204 0.65 23.96 -6.93
N PHE A 205 1.29 24.99 -6.38
CA PHE A 205 2.04 24.81 -5.12
C PHE A 205 1.12 24.54 -3.93
N HIS A 206 -0.07 25.19 -3.91
CA HIS A 206 -1.10 24.88 -2.93
C HIS A 206 -1.71 23.50 -3.16
N ALA A 207 -1.96 23.11 -4.41
CA ALA A 207 -2.47 21.79 -4.75
C ALA A 207 -1.51 20.67 -4.32
N LEU A 208 -0.22 20.82 -4.61
CA LEU A 208 0.83 19.89 -4.20
C LEU A 208 0.98 19.80 -2.66
N ALA A 209 0.93 20.97 -1.99
CA ALA A 209 0.94 21.00 -0.53
C ALA A 209 -0.29 20.30 0.06
N ALA A 210 -1.45 20.45 -0.57
CA ALA A 210 -2.70 19.82 -0.16
C ALA A 210 -2.75 18.32 -0.46
N TYR A 211 -2.12 17.88 -1.53
CA TYR A 211 -1.95 16.44 -1.82
C TYR A 211 -1.23 15.72 -0.67
N ASN A 212 -0.18 16.33 -0.13
CA ASN A 212 0.59 15.79 0.99
C ASN A 212 -0.09 15.98 2.36
N ALA A 213 -0.54 17.22 2.67
CA ALA A 213 -1.05 17.57 4.00
C ALA A 213 -2.57 17.42 4.17
N GLY A 214 -3.30 17.25 3.08
CA GLY A 214 -4.75 17.39 3.02
C GLY A 214 -5.20 18.85 2.84
N GLU A 215 -6.23 19.05 2.03
CA GLU A 215 -6.78 20.35 1.60
C GLU A 215 -7.14 21.26 2.79
N GLY A 216 -7.76 20.70 3.83
CA GLY A 216 -8.17 21.48 5.01
C GLY A 216 -7.02 22.09 5.81
N ASN A 217 -5.82 21.50 5.78
CA ASN A 217 -4.64 22.07 6.44
C ASN A 217 -4.14 23.30 5.69
N VAL A 218 -4.09 23.22 4.38
CA VAL A 218 -3.65 24.35 3.52
C VAL A 218 -4.65 25.51 3.59
N GLU A 219 -5.94 25.23 3.51
CA GLU A 219 -7.00 26.26 3.64
C GLU A 219 -6.94 26.98 4.98
N ARG A 220 -6.78 26.24 6.08
CA ARG A 220 -6.62 26.87 7.41
C ARG A 220 -5.41 27.77 7.48
N ALA A 221 -4.29 27.37 6.88
CA ALA A 221 -3.06 28.17 6.85
C ALA A 221 -3.26 29.44 6.02
N ILE A 222 -3.90 29.35 4.83
CA ILE A 222 -4.26 30.49 3.98
C ILE A 222 -5.18 31.45 4.74
N LYS A 223 -6.28 30.94 5.32
CA LYS A 223 -7.24 31.75 6.09
C LYS A 223 -6.58 32.47 7.26
N LYS A 224 -5.67 31.76 7.98
CA LYS A 224 -4.90 32.38 9.08
C LYS A 224 -4.02 33.53 8.58
N ASN A 225 -3.28 33.33 7.48
CA ASN A 225 -2.41 34.37 6.94
C ASN A 225 -3.22 35.56 6.42
N LYS A 226 -4.37 35.34 5.73
CA LYS A 226 -5.28 36.41 5.32
C LYS A 226 -5.75 37.27 6.50
N LYS A 227 -6.15 36.64 7.62
CA LYS A 227 -6.55 37.36 8.84
C LYS A 227 -5.43 38.21 9.46
N LEU A 228 -4.17 37.81 9.23
CA LEU A 228 -2.99 38.48 9.77
C LEU A 228 -2.36 39.47 8.77
N GLY A 229 -2.98 39.73 7.63
CA GLY A 229 -2.43 40.60 6.55
C GLY A 229 -1.13 40.04 5.94
N LYS A 230 -0.86 38.74 6.08
CA LYS A 230 0.36 38.09 5.58
C LYS A 230 0.15 37.50 4.20
N LYS A 231 1.24 37.34 3.44
CA LYS A 231 1.24 36.67 2.14
C LYS A 231 0.67 35.25 2.27
N THR A 232 -0.08 34.82 1.26
CA THR A 232 -0.75 33.51 1.23
C THR A 232 -0.15 32.52 0.23
N ASP A 233 0.99 32.88 -0.39
CA ASP A 233 1.77 31.95 -1.21
C ASP A 233 2.29 30.77 -0.37
N PHE A 234 2.58 29.64 -1.01
CA PHE A 234 3.06 28.41 -0.34
C PHE A 234 4.22 28.67 0.64
N TRP A 235 5.17 29.53 0.25
CA TRP A 235 6.39 29.80 1.01
C TRP A 235 6.13 30.55 2.32
N SER A 236 5.03 31.30 2.35
CA SER A 236 4.60 32.10 3.51
C SER A 236 3.69 31.33 4.46
N LEU A 237 3.18 30.16 4.05
CA LEU A 237 2.27 29.35 4.87
C LEU A 237 3.01 28.57 5.95
N ARG A 238 2.45 28.54 7.16
CA ARG A 238 2.90 27.64 8.23
C ARG A 238 2.21 26.30 8.08
N LEU A 239 2.86 25.36 7.39
CA LEU A 239 2.43 24.00 7.15
C LEU A 239 3.24 22.99 7.98
N PRO A 240 2.84 21.71 8.10
CA PRO A 240 3.64 20.65 8.69
C PRO A 240 5.04 20.60 8.07
N SER A 241 6.07 20.23 8.85
CA SER A 241 7.46 20.20 8.39
C SER A 241 7.67 19.28 7.18
N GLU A 242 6.97 18.15 7.14
CA GLU A 242 6.96 17.25 5.99
C GLU A 242 6.49 17.98 4.72
N THR A 243 5.34 18.66 4.79
CA THR A 243 4.77 19.39 3.66
C THR A 243 5.64 20.56 3.22
N GLN A 244 6.29 21.24 4.18
CA GLN A 244 7.26 22.29 3.87
C GLN A 244 8.51 21.79 3.13
N GLY A 245 8.81 20.50 3.20
CA GLY A 245 9.89 19.83 2.46
C GLY A 245 9.43 19.14 1.18
N TYR A 246 8.13 18.90 1.04
CA TYR A 246 7.54 18.11 -0.04
C TYR A 246 7.62 18.82 -1.40
N VAL A 247 7.03 20.01 -1.50
CA VAL A 247 7.10 20.83 -2.73
C VAL A 247 8.56 21.14 -3.09
N PRO A 248 9.43 21.60 -2.16
CA PRO A 248 10.85 21.74 -2.45
C PRO A 248 11.54 20.49 -3.00
N SER A 249 11.13 19.28 -2.57
CA SER A 249 11.71 18.04 -3.10
C SER A 249 11.33 17.80 -4.57
N LEU A 250 10.08 18.09 -4.96
CA LEU A 250 9.63 18.01 -6.34
C LEU A 250 10.40 19.01 -7.23
N LEU A 251 10.49 20.27 -6.78
CA LEU A 251 11.20 21.31 -7.52
C LEU A 251 12.69 21.01 -7.66
N ALA A 252 13.29 20.43 -6.64
CA ALA A 252 14.71 20.05 -6.66
C ALA A 252 14.99 18.92 -7.67
N ILE A 253 14.14 17.88 -7.73
CA ILE A 253 14.34 16.82 -8.72
C ILE A 253 14.09 17.31 -10.14
N ALA A 254 13.10 18.22 -10.35
CA ALA A 254 12.87 18.89 -11.62
C ALA A 254 14.08 19.74 -12.04
N GLU A 255 14.72 20.46 -11.12
CA GLU A 255 15.95 21.21 -11.38
C GLU A 255 17.13 20.30 -11.72
N ILE A 256 17.32 19.21 -10.97
CA ILE A 256 18.36 18.21 -11.23
C ILE A 256 18.16 17.58 -12.62
N LEU A 257 16.93 17.26 -13.00
CA LEU A 257 16.62 16.71 -14.32
C LEU A 257 16.89 17.77 -15.42
N LYS A 258 16.42 19.01 -15.23
CA LYS A 258 16.58 20.09 -16.21
C LYS A 258 18.05 20.42 -16.49
N ASN A 259 18.88 20.39 -15.46
CA ASN A 259 20.28 20.79 -15.50
C ASN A 259 21.21 19.65 -15.06
N SER A 260 20.93 18.42 -15.51
CA SER A 260 21.61 17.20 -15.06
C SER A 260 23.14 17.27 -15.21
N ASN A 261 23.65 17.84 -16.30
CA ASN A 261 25.08 18.05 -16.54
C ASN A 261 25.72 18.98 -15.48
N LYS A 262 25.03 20.08 -15.10
CA LYS A 262 25.50 21.02 -14.08
C LYS A 262 25.72 20.33 -12.73
N TYR A 263 24.92 19.33 -12.42
CA TYR A 263 24.95 18.63 -11.14
C TYR A 263 25.68 17.29 -11.21
N ASN A 264 26.25 16.94 -12.37
CA ASN A 264 26.93 15.68 -12.64
C ASN A 264 26.06 14.46 -12.27
N ILE A 265 24.77 14.54 -12.62
CA ILE A 265 23.79 13.45 -12.43
C ILE A 265 23.39 12.89 -13.78
N ASN A 266 23.48 11.57 -13.91
CA ASN A 266 23.07 10.86 -15.11
C ASN A 266 21.72 10.18 -14.90
N PHE A 267 20.74 10.48 -15.76
CA PHE A 267 19.48 9.76 -15.86
C PHE A 267 19.62 8.75 -17.01
N LYS A 268 19.70 7.45 -16.68
CA LYS A 268 19.69 6.41 -17.72
C LYS A 268 18.43 6.57 -18.57
N SER A 269 18.60 6.58 -19.90
CA SER A 269 17.50 6.75 -20.86
C SER A 269 16.38 5.73 -20.65
N ILE A 270 15.13 6.20 -20.77
CA ILE A 270 13.91 5.40 -20.84
C ILE A 270 13.25 5.66 -22.19
N LYS A 271 12.96 4.60 -22.95
CA LYS A 271 12.32 4.74 -24.26
C LYS A 271 10.99 5.49 -24.18
N ASN A 272 10.78 6.42 -25.08
CA ASN A 272 9.52 7.14 -25.24
C ASN A 272 8.52 6.29 -26.06
N SER A 273 8.14 5.14 -25.50
CA SER A 273 7.19 4.22 -26.10
C SER A 273 6.50 3.41 -25.01
N PRO A 274 5.28 2.85 -25.25
CA PRO A 274 4.60 2.02 -24.27
C PRO A 274 5.48 0.86 -23.78
N TYR A 275 5.55 0.67 -22.47
CA TYR A 275 6.27 -0.47 -21.88
C TYR A 275 5.39 -1.72 -21.83
N PHE A 276 4.09 -1.56 -21.60
CA PHE A 276 3.14 -2.65 -21.43
C PHE A 276 1.85 -2.42 -22.24
N GLU A 277 1.15 -3.51 -22.50
CA GLU A 277 -0.23 -3.52 -22.97
C GLU A 277 -1.18 -3.93 -21.83
N ILE A 278 -2.38 -3.34 -21.80
CA ILE A 278 -3.45 -3.66 -20.85
C ILE A 278 -4.31 -4.74 -21.47
N ILE A 279 -4.26 -5.97 -20.95
CA ILE A 279 -4.96 -7.11 -21.51
C ILE A 279 -6.11 -7.53 -20.59
N ASP A 280 -7.33 -7.60 -21.12
CA ASP A 280 -8.48 -8.14 -20.40
C ASP A 280 -8.44 -9.67 -20.39
N VAL A 281 -8.38 -10.24 -19.20
CA VAL A 281 -8.36 -11.70 -18.98
C VAL A 281 -9.76 -12.27 -18.69
N LYS A 282 -10.82 -11.46 -18.79
CA LYS A 282 -12.25 -11.81 -18.69
C LYS A 282 -12.70 -12.33 -17.33
N SER A 283 -11.97 -13.21 -16.69
CA SER A 283 -12.33 -13.84 -15.40
C SER A 283 -11.13 -13.97 -14.47
N GLN A 284 -11.35 -14.47 -13.27
CA GLN A 284 -10.29 -14.74 -12.31
C GLN A 284 -9.26 -15.72 -12.90
N ILE A 285 -7.97 -15.41 -12.74
CA ILE A 285 -6.87 -16.25 -13.22
C ILE A 285 -5.74 -16.31 -12.17
N ASP A 286 -5.15 -17.51 -12.01
CA ASP A 286 -3.96 -17.71 -11.19
C ASP A 286 -2.74 -17.02 -11.83
N LEU A 287 -1.99 -16.26 -11.04
CA LEU A 287 -0.80 -15.55 -11.53
C LEU A 287 0.33 -16.50 -11.97
N ALA A 288 0.34 -17.75 -11.48
CA ALA A 288 1.24 -18.78 -12.01
C ALA A 288 0.83 -19.21 -13.42
N THR A 289 -0.48 -19.24 -13.74
CA THR A 289 -0.96 -19.45 -15.10
C THR A 289 -0.55 -18.29 -15.99
N VAL A 290 -0.72 -17.04 -15.52
CA VAL A 290 -0.26 -15.85 -16.24
C VAL A 290 1.24 -15.91 -16.52
N SER A 291 2.05 -16.22 -15.50
CA SER A 291 3.51 -16.39 -15.62
C SER A 291 3.87 -17.42 -16.70
N ASN A 292 3.18 -18.56 -16.70
CA ASN A 292 3.45 -19.64 -17.65
C ASN A 292 3.11 -19.26 -19.11
N ILE A 293 1.96 -18.60 -19.34
CA ILE A 293 1.52 -18.26 -20.72
C ILE A 293 2.13 -16.96 -21.25
N SER A 294 2.76 -16.14 -20.38
CA SER A 294 3.47 -14.91 -20.77
C SER A 294 4.98 -15.09 -20.89
N ASP A 295 5.52 -16.23 -20.44
CA ASP A 295 6.96 -16.47 -20.29
C ASP A 295 7.66 -15.41 -19.40
N LEU A 296 6.93 -14.85 -18.42
CA LEU A 296 7.43 -13.92 -17.42
C LEU A 296 7.59 -14.60 -16.06
N SER A 297 8.60 -14.19 -15.31
CA SER A 297 8.71 -14.61 -13.92
C SER A 297 7.55 -14.07 -13.09
N ILE A 298 7.24 -14.75 -12.01
CA ILE A 298 6.18 -14.29 -11.10
C ILE A 298 6.49 -12.93 -10.46
N ASP A 299 7.76 -12.60 -10.27
CA ASP A 299 8.19 -11.29 -9.75
C ASP A 299 7.92 -10.17 -10.76
N GLU A 300 8.17 -10.38 -12.06
CA GLU A 300 7.84 -9.43 -13.13
C GLU A 300 6.33 -9.20 -13.20
N ILE A 301 5.52 -10.28 -13.12
CA ILE A 301 4.06 -10.17 -13.08
C ILE A 301 3.61 -9.27 -11.91
N TYR A 302 4.13 -9.50 -10.70
CA TYR A 302 3.76 -8.69 -9.54
C TYR A 302 4.29 -7.25 -9.60
N ILE A 303 5.51 -7.04 -10.13
CA ILE A 303 6.07 -5.69 -10.28
C ILE A 303 5.19 -4.89 -11.22
N LEU A 304 4.81 -5.44 -12.36
CA LEU A 304 3.98 -4.74 -13.32
C LEU A 304 2.51 -4.62 -12.85
N ASN A 305 2.04 -5.57 -12.04
CA ASN A 305 0.68 -5.63 -11.51
C ASN A 305 0.64 -5.60 -9.96
N PRO A 306 1.19 -4.57 -9.31
CA PRO A 306 1.40 -4.57 -7.86
C PRO A 306 0.09 -4.48 -7.05
N GLY A 307 -1.05 -4.25 -7.72
CA GLY A 307 -2.39 -4.27 -7.13
C GLY A 307 -2.79 -5.63 -6.57
N PHE A 308 -2.30 -6.71 -7.15
CA PHE A 308 -2.68 -8.06 -6.68
C PHE A 308 -2.01 -8.42 -5.35
N ASN A 309 -2.85 -8.80 -4.40
CA ASN A 309 -2.45 -9.18 -3.06
C ASN A 309 -2.08 -10.65 -2.92
N ARG A 310 -2.64 -11.51 -3.78
CA ARG A 310 -2.68 -12.95 -3.63
C ARG A 310 -2.16 -13.65 -4.89
N TRP A 311 -2.27 -14.95 -4.87
CA TRP A 311 -1.85 -15.85 -5.94
C TRP A 311 -2.68 -15.75 -7.23
N ALA A 312 -3.84 -15.11 -7.21
CA ALA A 312 -4.71 -14.89 -8.37
C ALA A 312 -5.24 -13.45 -8.40
N THR A 313 -5.80 -13.06 -9.55
CA THR A 313 -6.58 -11.83 -9.70
C THR A 313 -7.83 -11.86 -8.83
N ASP A 314 -8.43 -10.70 -8.59
CA ASP A 314 -9.68 -10.60 -7.83
C ASP A 314 -10.84 -11.23 -8.64
N PRO A 315 -11.68 -12.12 -8.04
CA PRO A 315 -12.84 -12.68 -8.73
C PRO A 315 -13.91 -11.64 -9.12
N ASP A 316 -13.88 -10.45 -8.49
CA ASP A 316 -14.77 -9.30 -8.80
C ASP A 316 -14.08 -8.23 -9.66
N GLY A 317 -12.97 -8.59 -10.31
CA GLY A 317 -12.17 -7.66 -11.09
C GLY A 317 -11.41 -6.59 -10.26
N PRO A 318 -10.64 -5.79 -10.95
CA PRO A 318 -10.52 -5.73 -12.41
C PRO A 318 -9.91 -7.02 -13.00
N HIS A 319 -10.44 -7.44 -14.16
CA HIS A 319 -9.94 -8.60 -14.90
C HIS A 319 -8.93 -8.21 -15.98
N ARG A 320 -8.05 -7.27 -15.66
CA ARG A 320 -6.97 -6.83 -16.55
C ARG A 320 -5.60 -7.17 -15.96
N ILE A 321 -4.67 -7.45 -16.86
CA ILE A 321 -3.26 -7.65 -16.53
C ILE A 321 -2.41 -6.81 -17.45
N LEU A 322 -1.36 -6.20 -16.90
CA LEU A 322 -0.33 -5.50 -17.66
C LEU A 322 0.74 -6.51 -18.06
N ILE A 323 1.01 -6.60 -19.35
CA ILE A 323 2.03 -7.48 -19.95
C ILE A 323 2.97 -6.61 -20.78
N PRO A 324 4.31 -6.81 -20.73
CA PRO A 324 5.25 -6.10 -21.59
C PRO A 324 4.88 -6.24 -23.07
N ILE A 325 5.09 -5.17 -23.84
CA ILE A 325 4.68 -5.10 -25.26
C ILE A 325 5.24 -6.26 -26.08
N ASP A 326 6.50 -6.63 -25.86
CA ASP A 326 7.17 -7.73 -26.57
C ASP A 326 6.57 -9.12 -26.28
N LYS A 327 5.84 -9.27 -25.17
CA LYS A 327 5.17 -10.50 -24.76
C LYS A 327 3.65 -10.48 -25.00
N ALA A 328 3.08 -9.31 -25.26
CA ALA A 328 1.63 -9.12 -25.30
C ALA A 328 0.94 -9.96 -26.41
N LYS A 329 1.53 -10.06 -27.60
CA LYS A 329 0.97 -10.83 -28.72
C LYS A 329 0.88 -12.31 -28.38
N SER A 330 1.98 -12.94 -28.01
CA SER A 330 2.03 -14.37 -27.66
C SER A 330 1.16 -14.69 -26.43
N PHE A 331 1.10 -13.78 -25.46
CA PHE A 331 0.22 -13.92 -24.31
C PHE A 331 -1.26 -13.95 -24.71
N LYS A 332 -1.71 -13.04 -25.58
CA LYS A 332 -3.10 -13.00 -26.08
C LYS A 332 -3.48 -14.27 -26.84
N GLU A 333 -2.58 -14.78 -27.69
CA GLU A 333 -2.78 -16.01 -28.45
C GLU A 333 -2.96 -17.22 -27.50
N ARG A 334 -2.07 -17.39 -26.52
CA ARG A 334 -2.16 -18.46 -25.51
C ARG A 334 -3.36 -18.31 -24.56
N LEU A 335 -3.73 -17.07 -24.21
CA LEU A 335 -4.91 -16.78 -23.39
C LEU A 335 -6.21 -17.15 -24.11
N ALA A 336 -6.29 -16.95 -25.42
CA ALA A 336 -7.46 -17.24 -26.23
C ALA A 336 -7.82 -18.73 -26.27
N VAL A 337 -6.82 -19.60 -26.24
CA VAL A 337 -7.00 -21.06 -26.23
C VAL A 337 -7.07 -21.66 -24.82
N LEU A 338 -6.83 -20.85 -23.77
CA LEU A 338 -6.83 -21.30 -22.38
C LEU A 338 -8.26 -21.59 -21.91
N LYS A 339 -8.54 -22.85 -21.56
CA LYS A 339 -9.84 -23.27 -21.05
C LYS A 339 -10.13 -22.61 -19.68
N GLU A 340 -11.41 -22.33 -19.39
CA GLU A 340 -11.84 -21.73 -18.12
C GLU A 340 -11.39 -22.59 -16.90
N SER A 341 -11.47 -23.91 -17.01
CA SER A 341 -11.03 -24.86 -15.98
C SER A 341 -9.53 -24.80 -15.68
N GLU A 342 -8.73 -24.29 -16.61
CA GLU A 342 -7.28 -24.17 -16.47
C GLU A 342 -6.84 -22.84 -15.83
N ARG A 343 -7.76 -21.88 -15.66
CA ARG A 343 -7.49 -20.57 -15.08
C ARG A 343 -7.25 -20.64 -13.60
N ILE A 344 -8.08 -21.41 -12.88
CA ILE A 344 -8.05 -21.62 -11.43
C ILE A 344 -8.15 -23.11 -11.12
N VAL A 345 -7.39 -23.59 -10.18
CA VAL A 345 -7.53 -24.95 -9.65
C VAL A 345 -8.60 -24.97 -8.57
N TRP A 346 -9.50 -25.93 -8.65
CA TRP A 346 -10.57 -26.13 -7.69
C TRP A 346 -10.33 -27.39 -6.86
N LYS A 347 -10.64 -27.31 -5.56
CA LYS A 347 -10.58 -28.45 -4.65
C LYS A 347 -11.90 -28.61 -3.93
N GLN A 348 -12.41 -29.84 -3.89
CA GLN A 348 -13.56 -30.20 -3.09
C GLN A 348 -13.12 -30.40 -1.63
N HIS A 349 -13.88 -29.80 -0.69
CA HIS A 349 -13.67 -29.94 0.75
C HIS A 349 -14.98 -30.36 1.43
N ILE A 350 -14.96 -31.46 2.18
CA ILE A 350 -16.07 -31.89 3.01
C ILE A 350 -15.99 -31.17 4.35
N ILE A 351 -17.06 -30.46 4.70
CA ILE A 351 -17.16 -29.69 5.94
C ILE A 351 -17.15 -30.64 7.13
N ARG A 352 -16.22 -30.42 8.08
CA ARG A 352 -16.08 -31.20 9.30
C ARG A 352 -16.76 -30.49 10.46
N LYS A 353 -17.11 -31.25 11.51
CA LYS A 353 -17.68 -30.73 12.75
C LYS A 353 -16.86 -29.59 13.33
N GLY A 354 -17.52 -28.47 13.64
CA GLY A 354 -16.88 -27.28 14.21
C GLY A 354 -16.12 -26.39 13.21
N GLU A 355 -16.12 -26.68 11.92
CA GLU A 355 -15.56 -25.78 10.91
C GLU A 355 -16.49 -24.63 10.57
N SER A 356 -15.92 -23.46 10.35
CA SER A 356 -16.61 -22.28 9.80
C SER A 356 -15.98 -21.89 8.47
N LEU A 357 -16.73 -21.12 7.64
CA LEU A 357 -16.15 -20.56 6.39
C LEU A 357 -14.87 -19.79 6.63
N GLY A 358 -14.73 -19.11 7.79
CA GLY A 358 -13.50 -18.40 8.14
C GLY A 358 -12.30 -19.32 8.34
N VAL A 359 -12.49 -20.43 9.06
CA VAL A 359 -11.46 -21.45 9.29
C VAL A 359 -11.04 -22.12 7.97
N ILE A 360 -12.03 -22.45 7.14
CA ILE A 360 -11.80 -23.07 5.82
C ILE A 360 -11.06 -22.07 4.90
N ALA A 361 -11.52 -20.82 4.85
CA ALA A 361 -10.88 -19.78 4.04
C ALA A 361 -9.40 -19.55 4.44
N ASP A 362 -9.10 -19.51 5.74
CA ASP A 362 -7.72 -19.36 6.21
C ASP A 362 -6.86 -20.59 5.87
N ARG A 363 -7.39 -21.80 6.03
CA ARG A 363 -6.70 -23.06 5.67
C ARG A 363 -6.29 -23.11 4.21
N TYR A 364 -7.20 -22.72 3.31
CA TYR A 364 -6.98 -22.79 1.87
C TYR A 364 -6.45 -21.48 1.27
N LYS A 365 -6.13 -20.48 2.11
CA LYS A 365 -5.60 -19.19 1.65
C LYS A 365 -6.50 -18.54 0.59
N THR A 366 -7.78 -18.51 0.89
CA THR A 366 -8.84 -17.85 0.10
C THR A 366 -9.66 -16.90 0.99
N SER A 367 -10.71 -16.28 0.46
CA SER A 367 -11.59 -15.40 1.24
C SER A 367 -12.96 -16.03 1.47
N ILE A 368 -13.65 -15.62 2.55
CA ILE A 368 -15.03 -16.02 2.81
C ILE A 368 -15.93 -15.64 1.62
N SER A 369 -15.73 -14.45 1.04
CA SER A 369 -16.49 -14.01 -0.14
C SER A 369 -16.28 -14.91 -1.35
N SER A 370 -15.04 -15.37 -1.60
CA SER A 370 -14.75 -16.32 -2.67
C SER A 370 -15.39 -17.67 -2.44
N LEU A 371 -15.37 -18.19 -1.20
CA LEU A 371 -16.06 -19.44 -0.86
C LEU A 371 -17.57 -19.32 -1.05
N LYS A 372 -18.16 -18.21 -0.61
CA LYS A 372 -19.59 -17.96 -0.80
C LYS A 372 -19.97 -17.92 -2.27
N ARG A 373 -19.22 -17.22 -3.09
CA ARG A 373 -19.47 -17.13 -4.54
C ARG A 373 -19.33 -18.49 -5.21
N ALA A 374 -18.20 -19.18 -5.00
CA ALA A 374 -17.91 -20.47 -5.62
C ALA A 374 -18.98 -21.54 -5.31
N ASN A 375 -19.69 -21.38 -4.18
CA ASN A 375 -20.69 -22.33 -3.71
C ASN A 375 -22.11 -21.73 -3.66
N HIS A 376 -22.34 -20.57 -4.25
CA HIS A 376 -23.64 -19.87 -4.29
C HIS A 376 -24.28 -19.67 -2.91
N LEU A 377 -23.45 -19.47 -1.86
CA LEU A 377 -23.94 -19.33 -0.49
C LEU A 377 -24.43 -17.90 -0.22
N LYS A 378 -25.67 -17.77 0.22
CA LYS A 378 -26.27 -16.46 0.57
C LYS A 378 -25.67 -15.88 1.88
N ASN A 379 -25.34 -16.74 2.85
CA ASN A 379 -24.80 -16.36 4.16
C ASN A 379 -23.54 -17.18 4.51
N THR A 380 -23.06 -17.14 5.73
CA THR A 380 -21.86 -17.87 6.21
C THR A 380 -22.18 -19.21 6.86
N MET A 381 -23.48 -19.59 6.88
CA MET A 381 -23.91 -20.83 7.51
C MET A 381 -23.54 -22.02 6.62
N ILE A 382 -22.84 -22.98 7.18
CA ILE A 382 -22.45 -24.22 6.53
C ILE A 382 -22.82 -25.42 7.41
N ARG A 383 -23.05 -26.57 6.80
CA ARG A 383 -23.45 -27.80 7.51
C ARG A 383 -22.38 -28.87 7.36
N GLU A 384 -22.08 -29.54 8.45
CA GLU A 384 -21.21 -30.72 8.47
C GLU A 384 -21.65 -31.76 7.41
N GLY A 385 -20.68 -32.44 6.79
CA GLY A 385 -20.88 -33.44 5.76
C GLY A 385 -21.19 -32.88 4.36
N LYS A 386 -21.52 -31.57 4.23
CA LYS A 386 -21.70 -30.95 2.91
C LYS A 386 -20.35 -30.63 2.29
N SER A 387 -20.33 -30.64 0.96
CA SER A 387 -19.16 -30.33 0.14
C SER A 387 -19.10 -28.84 -0.20
N LEU A 388 -17.88 -28.30 -0.20
CA LEU A 388 -17.55 -26.97 -0.70
C LEU A 388 -16.52 -27.04 -1.82
N LEU A 389 -16.76 -26.31 -2.88
CA LEU A 389 -15.79 -26.05 -3.94
C LEU A 389 -14.89 -24.87 -3.52
N ILE A 390 -13.59 -25.09 -3.52
CA ILE A 390 -12.61 -24.13 -3.00
C ILE A 390 -11.60 -23.79 -4.07
N PRO A 391 -11.44 -22.49 -4.43
CA PRO A 391 -10.36 -22.07 -5.31
C PRO A 391 -9.02 -22.13 -4.56
N ILE A 392 -8.04 -22.81 -5.15
CA ILE A 392 -6.71 -22.96 -4.56
C ILE A 392 -5.61 -22.51 -5.52
N ALA A 393 -4.47 -22.13 -4.97
CA ALA A 393 -3.30 -21.76 -5.74
C ALA A 393 -2.72 -22.97 -6.50
N LYS A 394 -2.32 -22.78 -7.75
CA LYS A 394 -1.73 -23.77 -8.64
C LYS A 394 -0.33 -24.21 -8.18
N LYS A 395 0.42 -23.28 -7.55
CA LYS A 395 1.76 -23.49 -7.05
C LYS A 395 1.83 -23.29 -5.52
N PRO A 396 2.83 -23.82 -4.83
CA PRO A 396 3.05 -23.56 -3.41
C PRO A 396 3.22 -22.07 -3.12
N ASN A 397 2.84 -21.59 -1.91
CA ASN A 397 2.90 -20.19 -1.52
C ASN A 397 4.28 -19.52 -1.72
N LYS A 398 5.38 -20.31 -1.61
CA LYS A 398 6.73 -19.80 -1.85
C LYS A 398 6.95 -19.30 -3.29
N PHE A 399 6.19 -19.80 -4.26
CA PHE A 399 6.23 -19.37 -5.64
C PHE A 399 5.77 -17.92 -5.80
N TYR A 400 4.73 -17.51 -5.07
CA TYR A 400 4.15 -16.17 -5.14
C TYR A 400 4.93 -15.19 -4.24
N SER A 401 6.19 -14.97 -4.57
CA SER A 401 7.24 -14.29 -3.78
C SER A 401 6.94 -12.85 -3.40
N LEU A 402 6.09 -12.14 -4.17
CA LEU A 402 5.66 -10.77 -3.93
C LEU A 402 4.17 -10.65 -3.55
N SER A 403 3.50 -11.75 -3.22
CA SER A 403 2.18 -11.70 -2.60
C SER A 403 2.21 -10.90 -1.29
N SER A 404 1.06 -10.38 -0.85
CA SER A 404 0.95 -9.62 0.41
C SER A 404 1.49 -10.39 1.62
N GLU A 405 1.29 -11.72 1.64
CA GLU A 405 1.85 -12.58 2.69
C GLU A 405 3.38 -12.65 2.59
N ALA A 406 3.91 -12.94 1.41
CA ALA A 406 5.35 -13.04 1.19
C ALA A 406 6.08 -11.72 1.51
N ARG A 407 5.50 -10.57 1.13
CA ARG A 407 6.07 -9.25 1.45
C ARG A 407 6.09 -8.97 2.96
N LYS A 408 5.03 -9.35 3.68
CA LYS A 408 5.01 -9.26 5.15
C LYS A 408 6.16 -10.06 5.76
N PHE A 409 6.42 -11.25 5.24
CA PHE A 409 7.52 -12.09 5.73
C PHE A 409 8.92 -11.54 5.33
N LYS A 410 9.09 -11.00 4.11
CA LYS A 410 10.36 -10.36 3.70
C LYS A 410 10.70 -9.13 4.57
N GLY A 411 9.71 -8.30 4.88
CA GLY A 411 9.90 -7.13 5.76
C GLY A 411 10.16 -7.46 7.23
N LEU A 412 10.03 -8.73 7.61
CA LEU A 412 10.21 -9.25 8.95
C LEU A 412 11.50 -10.05 9.12
N LYS A 413 12.21 -10.40 8.04
CA LYS A 413 13.53 -11.02 8.10
C LYS A 413 14.53 -9.99 8.65
N THR A 414 14.92 -10.13 9.88
CA THR A 414 16.25 -9.75 10.33
C THR A 414 17.23 -10.72 9.68
N SER A 415 18.36 -10.27 9.24
CA SER A 415 19.26 -10.85 8.26
C SER A 415 19.57 -12.31 8.42
N ASP A 416 19.43 -13.15 9.33
CA ASP A 416 19.79 -14.56 9.36
C ASP A 416 18.94 -15.50 10.24
N GLY A 417 17.73 -15.11 10.63
CA GLY A 417 16.91 -15.88 11.55
C GLY A 417 16.16 -17.07 10.93
N LYS A 418 16.16 -18.23 11.57
CA LYS A 418 15.23 -19.32 11.27
C LYS A 418 13.83 -18.97 11.76
N ARG A 419 12.81 -19.28 10.95
CA ARG A 419 11.40 -19.06 11.29
C ARG A 419 10.87 -20.22 12.15
N TYR A 420 10.27 -19.88 13.28
CA TYR A 420 9.51 -20.80 14.13
C TYR A 420 8.04 -20.39 14.21
N VAL A 421 7.14 -21.35 14.38
CA VAL A 421 5.73 -21.09 14.66
C VAL A 421 5.49 -21.50 16.11
N TYR A 422 5.20 -20.51 16.95
CA TYR A 422 4.82 -20.74 18.34
C TYR A 422 3.30 -20.89 18.44
N ILE A 423 2.82 -21.91 19.14
CA ILE A 423 1.39 -22.10 19.42
C ILE A 423 1.12 -21.58 20.83
N VAL A 424 0.33 -20.51 20.91
CA VAL A 424 -0.03 -19.86 22.18
C VAL A 424 -0.71 -20.86 23.11
N LYS A 425 -0.22 -20.96 24.33
CA LYS A 425 -0.81 -21.74 25.42
C LYS A 425 -1.75 -20.88 26.27
N ARG A 426 -2.55 -21.50 27.11
CA ARG A 426 -3.40 -20.77 28.07
C ARG A 426 -2.51 -20.06 29.09
N GLY A 427 -2.72 -18.73 29.23
CA GLY A 427 -1.91 -17.89 30.12
C GLY A 427 -0.74 -17.17 29.46
N ASP A 428 -0.38 -17.51 28.22
CA ASP A 428 0.68 -16.82 27.50
C ASP A 428 0.36 -15.34 27.22
N ASN A 429 1.40 -14.54 27.27
CA ASN A 429 1.39 -13.15 26.82
C ASN A 429 2.60 -12.84 25.95
N LEU A 430 2.58 -11.72 25.23
CA LEU A 430 3.64 -11.35 24.31
C LEU A 430 4.98 -11.10 25.00
N TRP A 431 4.96 -10.70 26.26
CA TRP A 431 6.19 -10.42 27.02
C TRP A 431 6.91 -11.71 27.39
N ASP A 432 6.19 -12.70 27.95
CA ASP A 432 6.76 -13.99 28.32
C ASP A 432 7.28 -14.75 27.10
N ILE A 433 6.49 -14.76 26.00
CA ILE A 433 6.94 -15.39 24.76
C ILE A 433 8.17 -14.65 24.22
N GLY A 434 8.18 -13.31 24.21
CA GLY A 434 9.32 -12.52 23.78
C GLY A 434 10.58 -12.83 24.59
N ARG A 435 10.47 -12.86 25.91
CA ARG A 435 11.55 -13.18 26.84
C ARG A 435 12.12 -14.59 26.60
N ASN A 436 11.25 -15.58 26.45
CA ASN A 436 11.65 -16.98 26.23
C ASN A 436 12.42 -17.21 24.93
N TYR A 437 12.29 -16.31 23.97
CA TYR A 437 12.98 -16.39 22.68
C TYR A 437 14.00 -15.27 22.45
N GLY A 438 14.34 -14.48 23.49
CA GLY A 438 15.32 -13.40 23.40
C GLY A 438 14.90 -12.26 22.45
N ILE A 439 13.60 -12.02 22.28
CA ILE A 439 13.04 -11.04 21.36
C ILE A 439 12.15 -10.02 22.08
N SER A 440 12.18 -8.78 21.63
CA SER A 440 11.35 -7.75 22.25
C SER A 440 9.87 -7.94 21.91
N VAL A 441 8.98 -7.55 22.84
CA VAL A 441 7.50 -7.51 22.60
C VAL A 441 7.17 -6.73 21.33
N ASN A 442 7.93 -5.66 21.05
CA ASN A 442 7.78 -4.85 19.83
C ASN A 442 8.02 -5.66 18.58
N GLN A 443 9.09 -6.44 18.55
CA GLN A 443 9.43 -7.31 17.43
C GLN A 443 8.39 -8.42 17.26
N LEU A 444 8.03 -9.11 18.35
CA LEU A 444 7.04 -10.19 18.32
C LEU A 444 5.68 -9.69 17.85
N ALA A 445 5.21 -8.56 18.36
CA ALA A 445 3.96 -7.93 17.94
C ALA A 445 4.02 -7.51 16.45
N LYS A 446 5.12 -6.88 16.02
CA LYS A 446 5.34 -6.48 14.63
C LYS A 446 5.35 -7.68 13.67
N TRP A 447 6.04 -8.77 14.05
CA TRP A 447 6.11 -9.99 13.23
C TRP A 447 4.76 -10.66 13.03
N ASN A 448 3.82 -10.43 13.95
CA ASN A 448 2.51 -11.05 13.93
C ASN A 448 1.37 -10.09 13.56
N GLY A 449 1.69 -8.82 13.26
CA GLY A 449 0.69 -7.81 12.88
C GLY A 449 -0.34 -7.51 13.97
N ILE A 450 0.06 -7.64 15.26
CA ILE A 450 -0.81 -7.41 16.42
C ILE A 450 -0.29 -6.24 17.27
N SER A 451 -1.17 -5.66 18.09
CA SER A 451 -0.77 -4.63 19.07
C SER A 451 0.06 -5.24 20.19
N LYS A 452 1.00 -4.47 20.77
CA LYS A 452 1.73 -4.85 22.00
C LYS A 452 0.81 -5.18 23.19
N LYS A 453 -0.38 -4.62 23.20
CA LYS A 453 -1.41 -4.80 24.23
C LYS A 453 -2.44 -5.86 23.84
N SER A 454 -2.28 -6.57 22.73
CA SER A 454 -3.22 -7.61 22.29
C SER A 454 -3.23 -8.78 23.24
N PHE A 455 -4.43 -9.20 23.62
CA PHE A 455 -4.63 -10.48 24.29
C PHE A 455 -4.40 -11.62 23.29
N LEU A 456 -3.60 -12.59 23.69
CA LEU A 456 -3.35 -13.80 22.92
C LEU A 456 -4.45 -14.84 23.21
N ARG A 457 -4.87 -15.54 22.16
CA ARG A 457 -5.84 -16.63 22.31
C ARG A 457 -5.13 -17.97 22.34
N PRO A 458 -5.48 -18.92 23.23
CA PRO A 458 -4.96 -20.27 23.18
C PRO A 458 -5.09 -20.86 21.77
N LYS A 459 -4.08 -21.61 21.33
CA LYS A 459 -3.94 -22.18 19.98
C LYS A 459 -3.69 -21.14 18.86
N GLN A 460 -3.60 -19.85 19.16
CA GLN A 460 -3.15 -18.84 18.20
C GLN A 460 -1.71 -19.14 17.77
N LYS A 461 -1.44 -19.05 16.47
CA LYS A 461 -0.07 -19.24 15.93
C LYS A 461 0.64 -17.91 15.85
N LEU A 462 1.81 -17.79 16.48
CA LEU A 462 2.69 -16.66 16.39
C LEU A 462 3.96 -17.05 15.61
N THR A 463 4.38 -16.17 14.70
CA THR A 463 5.65 -16.31 13.98
C THR A 463 6.76 -15.67 14.81
N ILE A 464 7.83 -16.43 15.04
CA ILE A 464 9.03 -16.04 15.75
C ILE A 464 10.23 -16.24 14.82
N TRP A 465 11.14 -15.24 14.76
CA TRP A 465 12.39 -15.35 14.03
C TRP A 465 13.54 -15.43 15.04
N ILE A 466 14.34 -16.47 14.99
CA ILE A 466 15.46 -16.69 15.90
C ILE A 466 16.75 -16.63 15.09
N ASN A 467 17.69 -15.74 15.45
CA ASN A 467 19.03 -15.69 14.87
C ASN A 467 19.88 -16.88 15.35
N LYS A 468 20.91 -17.27 14.59
CA LYS A 468 21.84 -18.36 14.96
C LYS A 468 22.46 -18.15 16.33
N ASP A 469 22.79 -16.88 16.66
CA ASP A 469 23.42 -16.50 17.94
C ASP A 469 22.50 -16.67 19.17
N THR A 470 21.16 -16.79 18.96
CA THR A 470 20.19 -17.11 20.02
C THR A 470 19.99 -18.63 20.22
N LYS A 471 20.55 -19.47 19.33
CA LYS A 471 20.42 -20.92 19.46
C LYS A 471 21.37 -21.46 20.55
N ASP A 472 22.56 -20.88 20.64
CA ASP A 472 23.54 -21.24 21.68
C ASP A 472 23.07 -20.82 23.09
N GLN A 473 22.21 -19.79 23.19
CA GLN A 473 21.54 -19.45 24.45
C GLN A 473 20.36 -20.40 24.77
N LYS A 474 19.77 -21.08 23.78
CA LYS A 474 18.64 -21.98 24.01
C LYS A 474 19.06 -23.38 24.48
N ASP A 475 20.16 -23.87 23.98
CA ASP A 475 20.70 -25.14 24.45
C ASP A 475 21.28 -25.03 25.88
N ASN A 476 21.77 -23.83 26.25
CA ASN A 476 22.12 -23.50 27.64
C ASN A 476 20.88 -23.28 28.53
N VAL A 477 19.76 -22.75 28.00
CA VAL A 477 18.51 -22.53 28.77
C VAL A 477 17.77 -23.83 29.02
N VAL A 478 17.83 -24.82 28.10
CA VAL A 478 17.19 -26.14 28.29
C VAL A 478 17.99 -27.02 29.27
N GLN A 479 19.32 -26.85 29.34
CA GLN A 479 20.13 -27.54 30.33
C GLN A 479 20.18 -26.87 31.70
N THR A 480 19.93 -25.54 31.78
CA THR A 480 19.96 -24.78 33.04
C THR A 480 18.64 -24.80 33.83
N VAL A 481 17.55 -25.32 33.25
CA VAL A 481 16.25 -25.45 33.95
C VAL A 481 16.18 -26.68 34.86
N ILE A 482 17.19 -27.52 34.89
CA ILE A 482 17.16 -28.75 35.74
C ILE A 482 17.94 -28.60 37.04
N HIS A 483 18.72 -27.57 37.34
CA HIS A 483 19.35 -27.43 38.66
C HIS A 483 19.56 -25.97 39.09
N ASN A 484 18.92 -25.62 40.14
CA ASN A 484 19.11 -24.68 41.25
C ASN A 484 17.91 -23.74 41.45
N GLN A 485 16.82 -24.28 41.99
CA GLN A 485 15.82 -23.48 42.73
C GLN A 485 16.34 -23.28 44.16
N SER A 486 16.89 -22.12 44.45
CA SER A 486 17.05 -21.72 45.86
C SER A 486 15.71 -21.16 46.34
N THR A 487 14.97 -21.95 47.07
CA THR A 487 13.74 -21.55 47.76
C THR A 487 14.11 -20.71 48.97
N THR A 488 13.68 -19.46 49.03
CA THR A 488 13.82 -18.56 50.18
C THR A 488 12.46 -18.48 50.90
N GLU A 489 12.46 -18.60 52.22
CA GLU A 489 11.24 -18.40 53.02
C GLU A 489 11.13 -16.95 53.45
N TYR A 490 9.93 -16.37 53.29
CA TYR A 490 9.62 -15.04 53.73
C TYR A 490 8.47 -15.01 54.72
N THR A 491 8.68 -14.43 55.89
CA THR A 491 7.62 -14.26 56.91
C THR A 491 6.87 -12.97 56.68
N VAL A 492 5.57 -13.03 56.46
CA VAL A 492 4.66 -11.92 56.24
C VAL A 492 4.66 -10.99 57.47
N LYS A 493 4.89 -9.70 57.22
CA LYS A 493 4.86 -8.64 58.23
C LYS A 493 3.52 -7.91 58.25
N LYS A 494 3.20 -7.22 59.36
CA LYS A 494 1.99 -6.39 59.43
C LYS A 494 2.04 -5.30 58.35
N GLY A 495 1.00 -5.23 57.50
CA GLY A 495 0.89 -4.31 56.36
C GLY A 495 1.38 -4.86 55.02
N ASP A 496 1.94 -6.08 54.96
CA ASP A 496 2.30 -6.73 53.71
C ASP A 496 1.06 -7.14 52.91
N SER A 497 1.18 -7.00 51.59
CA SER A 497 0.22 -7.55 50.64
C SER A 497 0.94 -8.44 49.64
N LEU A 498 0.21 -9.35 49.00
CA LEU A 498 0.79 -10.19 47.92
C LEU A 498 1.51 -9.36 46.88
N TRP A 499 0.98 -8.18 46.54
CA TRP A 499 1.60 -7.26 45.59
C TRP A 499 2.91 -6.64 46.11
N LEU A 500 2.93 -6.20 47.37
CA LEU A 500 4.15 -5.63 47.99
C LEU A 500 5.26 -6.65 48.11
N ILE A 501 4.91 -7.90 48.49
CA ILE A 501 5.88 -9.00 48.60
C ILE A 501 6.40 -9.38 47.22
N ALA A 502 5.53 -9.57 46.24
CA ALA A 502 5.91 -9.87 44.87
C ALA A 502 6.86 -8.80 44.30
N ARG A 503 6.55 -7.51 44.51
CA ARG A 503 7.39 -6.38 44.10
C ARG A 503 8.76 -6.37 44.81
N ARG A 504 8.81 -6.72 46.10
CA ARG A 504 10.04 -6.74 46.89
C ARG A 504 11.04 -7.78 46.37
N PHE A 505 10.52 -8.91 45.88
CA PHE A 505 11.33 -10.03 45.40
C PHE A 505 11.44 -10.10 43.89
N ASP A 506 10.92 -9.10 43.18
CA ASP A 506 10.88 -9.01 41.70
C ASP A 506 10.24 -10.24 41.03
N ILE A 507 9.12 -10.71 41.61
CA ILE A 507 8.34 -11.87 41.15
C ILE A 507 6.89 -11.46 40.87
N HIS A 508 6.14 -12.29 40.17
CA HIS A 508 4.71 -12.05 39.97
C HIS A 508 3.86 -12.51 41.16
N VAL A 509 2.75 -11.81 41.42
CA VAL A 509 1.77 -12.21 42.42
C VAL A 509 1.23 -13.60 42.11
N THR A 510 1.08 -13.96 40.86
CA THR A 510 0.67 -15.30 40.39
C THR A 510 1.61 -16.39 40.83
N ASP A 511 2.91 -16.14 40.71
CA ASP A 511 3.96 -17.10 41.09
C ASP A 511 3.97 -17.30 42.61
N LEU A 512 3.82 -16.20 43.36
CA LEU A 512 3.72 -16.23 44.81
C LEU A 512 2.48 -17.01 45.29
N LEU A 513 1.37 -16.89 44.58
CA LEU A 513 0.14 -17.64 44.86
C LEU A 513 0.31 -19.14 44.56
N GLU A 514 0.93 -19.46 43.42
CA GLU A 514 1.15 -20.84 42.96
C GLU A 514 2.14 -21.59 43.86
N TRP A 515 3.29 -20.98 44.18
CA TRP A 515 4.29 -21.60 45.06
C TRP A 515 3.80 -21.87 46.49
N ASN A 516 2.80 -21.10 46.91
CA ASN A 516 2.25 -21.17 48.26
C ASN A 516 0.80 -21.74 48.33
N ASN A 517 0.29 -22.25 47.20
CA ASN A 517 -1.04 -22.79 47.07
C ASN A 517 -2.16 -21.86 47.64
N LEU A 518 -2.03 -20.53 47.34
CA LEU A 518 -2.94 -19.50 47.85
C LEU A 518 -4.00 -19.16 46.83
N LYS A 519 -5.26 -18.96 47.29
CA LYS A 519 -6.34 -18.47 46.44
C LYS A 519 -6.23 -16.94 46.25
N LYS A 520 -6.59 -16.42 45.08
CA LYS A 520 -6.42 -15.03 44.64
C LYS A 520 -7.00 -13.95 45.57
N ASN A 521 -7.95 -14.27 46.43
CA ASN A 521 -8.65 -13.34 47.34
C ASN A 521 -8.35 -13.58 48.81
N ARG A 522 -7.27 -14.26 49.17
CA ARG A 522 -6.96 -14.57 50.57
C ARG A 522 -6.08 -13.49 51.17
N TYR A 523 -6.49 -12.96 52.32
CA TYR A 523 -5.65 -12.06 53.12
C TYR A 523 -4.46 -12.82 53.70
N LEU A 524 -3.26 -12.22 53.62
CA LEU A 524 -2.08 -12.73 54.29
C LEU A 524 -2.16 -12.43 55.79
N LYS A 525 -1.79 -13.39 56.61
CA LYS A 525 -1.70 -13.18 58.06
C LYS A 525 -0.26 -12.79 58.43
N PRO A 526 -0.04 -11.74 59.25
CA PRO A 526 1.27 -11.50 59.84
C PRO A 526 1.79 -12.74 60.55
N GLY A 527 3.07 -13.08 60.34
CA GLY A 527 3.68 -14.33 60.83
C GLY A 527 3.52 -15.51 59.89
N GLN A 528 2.74 -15.42 58.81
CA GLN A 528 2.65 -16.47 57.81
C GLN A 528 3.95 -16.60 57.00
N THR A 529 4.48 -17.79 56.82
CA THR A 529 5.68 -18.04 55.99
C THR A 529 5.25 -18.31 54.55
N LEU A 530 5.90 -17.65 53.59
CA LEU A 530 5.72 -17.84 52.15
C LEU A 530 7.01 -18.32 51.53
N LYS A 531 6.90 -19.31 50.67
CA LYS A 531 8.00 -19.83 49.84
C LYS A 531 8.17 -18.91 48.63
N ILE A 532 9.40 -18.45 48.40
CA ILE A 532 9.79 -17.59 47.30
C ILE A 532 10.93 -18.27 46.55
N ASN A 533 10.68 -18.64 45.32
CA ASN A 533 11.69 -19.19 44.45
C ASN A 533 12.40 -18.06 43.71
N LYS A 534 13.64 -17.71 44.11
CA LYS A 534 14.46 -16.73 43.41
C LYS A 534 15.15 -17.36 42.21
N ASP A 535 14.87 -16.92 41.01
CA ASP A 535 15.80 -17.03 39.89
C ASP A 535 16.99 -16.12 40.20
N THR A 536 18.15 -16.65 40.49
CA THR A 536 19.40 -15.92 40.76
C THR A 536 19.85 -15.21 39.48
N LYS A 537 19.45 -13.94 39.36
CA LYS A 537 20.12 -12.95 38.52
C LYS A 537 21.05 -12.13 39.39
N ASP A 538 22.17 -12.66 39.83
CA ASP A 538 23.36 -11.91 40.27
C ASP A 538 24.45 -12.90 40.66
N GLN A 539 25.23 -13.35 39.68
CA GLN A 539 26.62 -13.75 39.80
C GLN A 539 27.25 -13.81 38.40
N LYS A 540 27.47 -12.64 37.82
CA LYS A 540 28.58 -12.42 36.90
C LYS A 540 29.67 -11.75 37.76
N ASP A 541 30.48 -12.56 38.36
CA ASP A 541 31.88 -12.30 38.64
C ASP A 541 32.46 -13.53 39.38
N ASN A 542 33.53 -14.03 38.85
CA ASN A 542 34.33 -15.18 39.31
C ASN A 542 33.93 -16.58 38.81
N VAL A 543 34.37 -16.95 37.63
CA VAL A 543 35.28 -18.08 37.48
C VAL A 543 36.13 -17.89 36.22
N VAL A 544 37.37 -17.51 36.47
CA VAL A 544 38.50 -17.65 35.55
C VAL A 544 39.01 -19.10 35.64
N GLN A 545 39.33 -19.63 34.46
CA GLN A 545 40.22 -20.77 34.18
C GLN A 545 39.88 -22.16 34.75
N THR A 546 39.64 -23.13 33.88
CA THR A 546 40.66 -24.16 33.61
C THR A 546 40.42 -24.80 32.25
N VAL A 547 41.43 -24.69 31.42
CA VAL A 547 41.70 -25.41 30.15
C VAL A 547 42.09 -26.85 30.49
N ILE A 548 41.96 -27.72 29.48
CA ILE A 548 42.67 -29.01 29.18
C ILE A 548 41.63 -30.10 28.90
N HIS A 549 41.47 -30.64 27.77
CA HIS A 549 42.23 -31.15 26.63
C HIS A 549 41.35 -31.24 25.38
#